data_ec60ab14fa34e40c9caf9256baa821cd
#
_entry.id   ec60ab14fa34e40c9caf9256baa821cd
#
_cell.length_a   1.000
_cell.length_b   1.000
_cell.length_c   1.000
_cell.angle_alpha   90.00
_cell.angle_beta   90.00
_cell.angle_gamma   90.00
#
_symmetry.space_group_name_H-M   'P 1'
#
loop_
_entity.id
_entity.type
_entity.pdbx_description
1 polymer ?
#
loop_
_entity_poly.entity_id
_entity_poly.type
_entity_poly.pdbx_seq_one_letter_code
_entity_poly.pdbx_strand_id
1 'polypeptide(L)'
;MVSPNKKPGSALVLALFSVLALLGACGDEIEVTNGLEAKLRVAGGQFKEDDFPVDTRTDAGVAPPTPASDGGVLPPPRVSTVESLNNAIKRGTVGKNLRVVVSENARTVAIGLEGDPGYWLLPVAARSIEFAPDLELSATLDFDRKLLLGPHKLWFAASDKDGRYGAPRSLDLTILDDVPLAPIVVSLTWSANVDLDLVIVQPDGKVVTNKAVRSAADGPSAARIDLDSNSGCVLDGHRAENALFTATPIGEYRVFVRQASPCGLPSTGWTVRLLREGVEVDRISGASYAFETDLPNGGPSGPGRLALRFNIGG
;
A
#
# COMPACT_ATOMS: atom_id res chain seq x y z
N MET A 1 -74.09 -61.55 -4.47
CA MET A 1 -74.99 -60.73 -5.33
C MET A 1 -74.12 -59.70 -6.03
N VAL A 2 -74.02 -59.93 -7.33
CA VAL A 2 -73.98 -59.02 -8.47
C VAL A 2 -73.00 -57.82 -8.39
N SER A 3 -71.95 -57.98 -9.17
CA SER A 3 -71.17 -56.87 -9.88
C SER A 3 -72.14 -56.05 -10.76
N PRO A 4 -71.76 -54.83 -11.16
CA PRO A 4 -71.04 -54.71 -12.44
C PRO A 4 -70.05 -53.56 -12.57
N ASN A 5 -68.94 -53.87 -13.17
CA ASN A 5 -68.37 -53.31 -14.40
C ASN A 5 -68.63 -51.83 -14.73
N LYS A 6 -67.54 -51.05 -14.79
CA LYS A 6 -67.45 -50.01 -15.80
C LYS A 6 -65.95 -49.79 -16.24
N LYS A 7 -65.84 -49.74 -17.54
CA LYS A 7 -64.70 -49.69 -18.41
C LYS A 7 -63.96 -48.32 -18.38
N PRO A 8 -62.77 -48.23 -19.00
CA PRO A 8 -61.78 -47.20 -18.76
C PRO A 8 -61.99 -45.97 -19.64
N GLY A 9 -61.74 -44.83 -19.06
CA GLY A 9 -61.61 -43.54 -19.77
C GLY A 9 -60.20 -43.31 -20.20
N SER A 10 -60.03 -43.18 -21.49
CA SER A 10 -58.74 -42.79 -22.12
C SER A 10 -58.32 -41.43 -21.63
N ALA A 11 -57.21 -41.37 -20.89
CA ALA A 11 -56.57 -40.14 -20.57
C ALA A 11 -55.62 -39.75 -21.72
N LEU A 12 -55.96 -38.67 -22.37
CA LEU A 12 -55.17 -38.01 -23.39
C LEU A 12 -53.92 -37.39 -22.71
N VAL A 13 -52.76 -37.98 -22.96
CA VAL A 13 -51.49 -37.43 -22.52
C VAL A 13 -51.14 -36.25 -23.42
N LEU A 14 -51.37 -35.05 -22.93
CA LEU A 14 -50.86 -33.83 -23.55
C LEU A 14 -49.38 -33.70 -23.18
N ALA A 15 -48.52 -34.05 -24.12
CA ALA A 15 -47.10 -33.76 -24.02
C ALA A 15 -46.87 -32.26 -24.19
N LEU A 16 -46.71 -31.53 -23.09
CA LEU A 16 -46.24 -30.18 -23.12
C LEU A 16 -44.74 -30.21 -23.43
N PHE A 17 -44.37 -29.94 -24.65
CA PHE A 17 -42.98 -29.58 -25.03
C PHE A 17 -42.71 -28.18 -24.49
N SER A 18 -42.08 -28.12 -23.31
CA SER A 18 -41.46 -26.90 -22.82
C SER A 18 -40.23 -26.65 -23.67
N VAL A 19 -40.33 -25.79 -24.65
CA VAL A 19 -39.18 -25.18 -25.33
C VAL A 19 -38.54 -24.25 -24.33
N LEU A 20 -37.51 -24.76 -23.64
CA LEU A 20 -36.59 -23.92 -22.83
C LEU A 20 -35.79 -23.09 -23.82
N ALA A 21 -36.25 -21.88 -24.12
CA ALA A 21 -35.46 -20.88 -24.81
C ALA A 21 -34.28 -20.54 -23.89
N LEU A 22 -33.13 -21.14 -24.16
CA LEU A 22 -31.83 -20.66 -23.70
C LEU A 22 -31.61 -19.28 -24.34
N LEU A 23 -32.12 -18.24 -23.69
CA LEU A 23 -31.61 -16.90 -23.86
C LEU A 23 -30.15 -16.94 -23.32
N GLY A 24 -29.23 -17.24 -24.22
CA GLY A 24 -27.85 -16.91 -24.03
C GLY A 24 -27.77 -15.41 -23.86
N ALA A 25 -27.78 -14.95 -22.61
CA ALA A 25 -27.26 -13.64 -22.28
C ALA A 25 -25.78 -13.71 -22.65
N CYS A 26 -25.43 -13.28 -23.86
CA CYS A 26 -24.12 -12.73 -24.14
C CYS A 26 -24.02 -11.50 -23.24
N GLY A 27 -23.67 -11.69 -21.97
CA GLY A 27 -23.09 -10.64 -21.19
C GLY A 27 -21.82 -10.30 -21.92
N ASP A 28 -21.73 -9.11 -22.49
CA ASP A 28 -20.46 -8.55 -22.91
C ASP A 28 -19.56 -8.64 -21.67
N GLU A 29 -18.62 -9.58 -21.71
CA GLU A 29 -17.58 -9.70 -20.70
C GLU A 29 -16.77 -8.41 -20.82
N ILE A 30 -16.99 -7.47 -19.87
CA ILE A 30 -16.23 -6.23 -19.85
C ILE A 30 -14.81 -6.64 -19.52
N GLU A 31 -13.99 -6.74 -20.55
CA GLU A 31 -12.58 -6.98 -20.42
C GLU A 31 -11.95 -5.72 -19.82
N VAL A 32 -11.68 -5.76 -18.51
CA VAL A 32 -10.95 -4.70 -17.84
C VAL A 32 -9.51 -4.80 -18.32
N THR A 33 -9.09 -3.88 -19.16
CA THR A 33 -7.69 -3.74 -19.57
C THR A 33 -6.84 -3.54 -18.33
N ASN A 34 -5.83 -4.40 -18.15
CA ASN A 34 -4.92 -4.37 -17.01
C ASN A 34 -3.70 -3.47 -17.29
N GLY A 35 -3.94 -2.27 -17.80
CA GLY A 35 -2.88 -1.27 -18.00
C GLY A 35 -2.42 -0.63 -16.67
N LEU A 36 -1.45 0.26 -16.77
CA LEU A 36 -0.90 0.97 -15.62
C LEU A 36 -1.99 1.73 -14.84
N GLU A 37 -2.96 2.35 -15.53
CA GLU A 37 -4.06 3.11 -14.93
C GLU A 37 -4.97 2.27 -14.02
N ALA A 38 -5.00 0.95 -14.24
CA ALA A 38 -5.73 0.02 -13.39
C ALA A 38 -4.94 -0.44 -12.16
N LYS A 39 -3.64 -0.18 -12.10
CA LYS A 39 -2.73 -0.62 -11.04
C LYS A 39 -2.20 0.54 -10.20
N LEU A 40 -1.97 1.68 -10.84
CA LEU A 40 -1.38 2.87 -10.25
C LEU A 40 -2.13 4.10 -10.72
N ARG A 41 -2.54 4.96 -9.81
CA ARG A 41 -3.05 6.30 -10.09
C ARG A 41 -2.17 7.34 -9.42
N VAL A 42 -2.03 8.49 -10.08
CA VAL A 42 -1.28 9.61 -9.53
C VAL A 42 -2.19 10.84 -9.49
N ALA A 43 -2.41 11.37 -8.29
CA ALA A 43 -3.31 12.49 -8.07
C ALA A 43 -2.85 13.72 -8.86
N GLY A 44 -3.77 14.33 -9.61
CA GLY A 44 -3.46 15.48 -10.46
C GLY A 44 -2.64 15.16 -11.70
N GLY A 45 -2.30 13.90 -11.94
CA GLY A 45 -1.58 13.46 -13.13
C GLY A 45 -2.49 13.27 -14.34
N GLN A 46 -1.93 13.47 -15.53
CA GLN A 46 -2.54 13.12 -16.80
C GLN A 46 -1.97 11.78 -17.28
N PHE A 47 -2.84 10.78 -17.48
CA PHE A 47 -2.41 9.48 -17.99
C PHE A 47 -2.06 9.56 -19.49
N LYS A 48 -1.01 8.85 -19.88
CA LYS A 48 -0.54 8.65 -21.26
C LYS A 48 -0.42 7.16 -21.52
N GLU A 49 -1.10 6.69 -22.57
CA GLU A 49 -1.12 5.28 -22.96
C GLU A 49 0.13 4.87 -23.77
N ASP A 50 0.80 5.87 -24.36
CA ASP A 50 1.97 5.62 -25.20
C ASP A 50 3.12 5.01 -24.39
N ASP A 51 3.93 4.21 -25.06
CA ASP A 51 5.21 3.76 -24.50
C ASP A 51 6.08 4.98 -24.18
N PHE A 52 6.73 4.92 -23.03
CA PHE A 52 7.60 6.02 -22.63
C PHE A 52 8.77 6.16 -23.65
N PRO A 53 9.01 7.34 -24.21
CA PRO A 53 9.92 7.54 -25.37
C PRO A 53 11.40 7.38 -25.04
N VAL A 54 11.78 6.90 -23.85
CA VAL A 54 13.18 6.70 -23.46
C VAL A 54 13.58 5.24 -23.68
N ASP A 55 14.66 5.05 -24.40
CA ASP A 55 15.33 3.75 -24.50
C ASP A 55 15.87 3.36 -23.12
N THR A 56 15.12 2.54 -22.39
CA THR A 56 15.43 2.06 -21.05
C THR A 56 16.65 1.11 -21.01
N ARG A 57 17.32 0.91 -22.15
CA ARG A 57 18.46 -0.03 -22.27
C ARG A 57 19.80 0.54 -21.79
N THR A 58 19.85 1.77 -21.28
CA THR A 58 21.09 2.38 -20.80
C THR A 58 21.19 2.42 -19.28
N ASP A 59 21.05 1.28 -18.60
CA ASP A 59 21.51 1.09 -17.22
C ASP A 59 23.04 0.88 -17.11
N ALA A 60 23.78 1.16 -18.15
CA ALA A 60 25.22 1.14 -18.10
C ALA A 60 25.73 2.55 -17.88
N GLY A 61 26.18 2.84 -16.64
CA GLY A 61 26.91 4.01 -16.16
C GLY A 61 27.62 4.90 -17.20
N VAL A 62 26.85 5.52 -18.08
CA VAL A 62 27.37 6.53 -18.96
C VAL A 62 27.55 7.80 -18.12
N ALA A 63 28.81 8.16 -17.92
CA ALA A 63 29.18 9.44 -17.36
C ALA A 63 28.35 10.57 -18.05
N PRO A 64 27.87 11.57 -17.29
CA PRO A 64 27.13 12.67 -17.89
C PRO A 64 27.95 13.23 -19.05
N PRO A 65 27.34 13.48 -20.23
CA PRO A 65 28.05 14.06 -21.35
C PRO A 65 28.67 15.38 -20.90
N THR A 66 29.96 15.52 -21.17
CA THR A 66 30.70 16.78 -20.97
C THR A 66 29.89 17.89 -21.67
N PRO A 67 29.59 19.01 -21.01
CA PRO A 67 28.84 20.09 -21.65
C PRO A 67 29.55 20.49 -22.92
N ALA A 68 28.88 20.23 -24.04
CA ALA A 68 29.36 20.73 -25.34
C ALA A 68 29.28 22.24 -25.30
N SER A 69 30.39 22.91 -25.55
CA SER A 69 30.55 24.35 -25.56
C SER A 69 29.96 25.02 -26.79
N ASP A 70 28.86 24.50 -27.34
CA ASP A 70 28.25 25.04 -28.56
C ASP A 70 26.77 25.35 -28.34
N GLY A 71 26.49 26.66 -28.25
CA GLY A 71 25.21 27.22 -28.63
C GLY A 71 24.00 26.96 -27.74
N GLY A 72 24.10 27.10 -26.42
CA GLY A 72 22.93 27.48 -25.58
C GLY A 72 21.81 26.44 -25.36
N VAL A 73 21.92 25.20 -25.81
CA VAL A 73 20.90 24.17 -25.54
C VAL A 73 21.20 23.55 -24.19
N LEU A 74 20.31 23.77 -23.23
CA LEU A 74 20.40 23.11 -21.92
C LEU A 74 20.33 21.57 -22.10
N PRO A 75 21.04 20.83 -21.25
CA PRO A 75 20.93 19.36 -21.24
C PRO A 75 19.49 18.96 -20.88
N PRO A 76 19.03 17.76 -21.25
CA PRO A 76 17.73 17.24 -20.81
C PRO A 76 17.64 17.28 -19.28
N PRO A 77 16.44 17.56 -18.73
CA PRO A 77 16.27 17.65 -17.28
C PRO A 77 16.47 16.29 -16.62
N ARG A 78 16.90 16.31 -15.37
CA ARG A 78 17.13 15.08 -14.60
C ARG A 78 16.22 15.01 -13.38
N VAL A 79 15.92 13.80 -12.93
CA VAL A 79 15.39 13.52 -11.59
C VAL A 79 16.58 13.38 -10.65
N SER A 80 16.76 14.36 -9.74
CA SER A 80 17.88 14.38 -8.79
C SER A 80 17.65 13.44 -7.63
N THR A 81 16.43 13.42 -7.08
CA THR A 81 16.07 12.61 -5.91
C THR A 81 14.61 12.16 -5.98
N VAL A 82 14.34 10.95 -5.50
CA VAL A 82 13.00 10.45 -5.18
C VAL A 82 13.05 9.96 -3.74
N GLU A 83 12.23 10.55 -2.88
CA GLU A 83 12.15 10.21 -1.47
C GLU A 83 10.80 9.58 -1.15
N SER A 84 10.86 8.49 -0.39
CA SER A 84 9.71 7.74 0.08
C SER A 84 9.95 7.32 1.52
N LEU A 85 9.01 7.52 2.40
CA LEU A 85 9.15 7.08 3.80
C LEU A 85 9.11 5.58 3.78
N ASN A 86 8.36 4.80 3.40
CA ASN A 86 8.33 3.34 3.38
C ASN A 86 8.35 2.84 1.93
N ASN A 87 9.31 2.03 1.58
CA ASN A 87 9.35 1.37 0.27
C ASN A 87 8.64 0.01 0.28
N ALA A 88 8.17 -0.45 1.45
CA ALA A 88 7.23 -1.55 1.57
C ALA A 88 5.83 -0.97 1.72
N ILE A 89 4.91 -1.33 0.83
CA ILE A 89 3.53 -0.85 0.83
C ILE A 89 2.56 -2.02 0.72
N LYS A 90 1.33 -1.85 1.23
CA LYS A 90 0.28 -2.88 1.15
C LYS A 90 -0.54 -2.72 -0.12
N ARG A 91 -1.12 -3.80 -0.62
CA ARG A 91 -2.07 -3.73 -1.74
C ARG A 91 -3.25 -2.82 -1.41
N GLY A 92 -3.66 -1.99 -2.35
CA GLY A 92 -4.75 -1.04 -2.15
C GLY A 92 -4.37 0.18 -1.31
N THR A 93 -3.09 0.49 -1.18
CA THR A 93 -2.61 1.72 -0.55
C THR A 93 -3.15 2.94 -1.29
N VAL A 94 -3.72 3.88 -0.57
CA VAL A 94 -4.25 5.15 -1.10
C VAL A 94 -3.55 6.33 -0.42
N GLY A 95 -3.10 7.30 -1.21
CA GLY A 95 -2.48 8.51 -0.69
C GLY A 95 -1.02 8.37 -0.29
N LYS A 96 -0.27 7.45 -0.91
CA LYS A 96 1.18 7.35 -0.74
C LYS A 96 1.87 8.60 -1.26
N ASN A 97 2.53 9.34 -0.39
CA ASN A 97 3.28 10.53 -0.78
C ASN A 97 4.73 10.19 -1.13
N LEU A 98 5.18 10.75 -2.24
CA LEU A 98 6.57 10.77 -2.69
C LEU A 98 7.01 12.21 -2.92
N ARG A 99 8.24 12.52 -2.56
CA ARG A 99 8.90 13.78 -2.89
C ARG A 99 9.86 13.54 -4.05
N VAL A 100 9.72 14.30 -5.13
CA VAL A 100 10.56 14.18 -6.32
C VAL A 100 11.25 15.51 -6.55
N VAL A 101 12.58 15.51 -6.60
CA VAL A 101 13.40 16.68 -6.89
C VAL A 101 13.97 16.56 -8.30
N VAL A 102 13.83 17.62 -9.10
CA VAL A 102 14.23 17.65 -10.50
C VAL A 102 15.02 18.93 -10.81
N SER A 103 15.85 18.90 -11.83
CA SER A 103 16.62 20.07 -12.25
C SER A 103 15.71 21.25 -12.63
N GLU A 104 16.23 22.47 -12.49
CA GLU A 104 15.49 23.74 -12.68
C GLU A 104 14.84 23.93 -14.06
N ASN A 105 15.36 23.25 -15.08
CA ASN A 105 14.81 23.29 -16.44
C ASN A 105 13.67 22.30 -16.68
N ALA A 106 13.29 21.47 -15.68
CA ALA A 106 12.16 20.57 -15.78
C ALA A 106 10.83 21.32 -15.84
N ARG A 107 9.84 20.73 -16.52
CA ARG A 107 8.44 21.21 -16.57
C ARG A 107 7.44 20.16 -16.15
N THR A 108 7.76 18.91 -16.44
CA THR A 108 6.91 17.79 -16.00
C THR A 108 7.75 16.63 -15.49
N VAL A 109 7.10 15.74 -14.74
CA VAL A 109 7.63 14.43 -14.35
C VAL A 109 6.69 13.37 -14.85
N ALA A 110 7.21 12.39 -15.57
CA ALA A 110 6.55 11.17 -15.93
C ALA A 110 6.80 10.14 -14.83
N ILE A 111 5.75 9.42 -14.42
CA ILE A 111 5.79 8.35 -13.39
C ILE A 111 5.16 7.11 -13.97
N GLY A 112 5.88 5.99 -13.97
CA GLY A 112 5.40 4.70 -14.44
C GLY A 112 5.85 3.54 -13.59
N LEU A 113 5.36 2.36 -13.93
CA LEU A 113 5.70 1.09 -13.28
C LEU A 113 6.43 0.21 -14.30
N GLU A 114 7.55 -0.38 -13.90
CA GLU A 114 8.33 -1.24 -14.78
C GLU A 114 7.51 -2.44 -15.26
N GLY A 115 7.50 -2.67 -16.56
CA GLY A 115 6.76 -3.76 -17.19
C GLY A 115 5.29 -3.44 -17.53
N ASP A 116 4.78 -2.29 -17.13
CA ASP A 116 3.43 -1.83 -17.51
C ASP A 116 3.51 -0.70 -18.54
N PRO A 117 2.73 -0.75 -19.63
CA PRO A 117 2.68 0.32 -20.61
C PRO A 117 1.98 1.55 -20.06
N GLY A 118 2.39 2.72 -20.57
CA GLY A 118 1.84 4.02 -20.17
C GLY A 118 2.57 4.65 -18.98
N TYR A 119 2.20 5.89 -18.69
CA TYR A 119 2.76 6.68 -17.58
C TYR A 119 1.85 7.83 -17.19
N TRP A 120 2.04 8.33 -15.99
CA TRP A 120 1.36 9.53 -15.47
C TRP A 120 2.27 10.74 -15.62
N LEU A 121 1.76 11.84 -16.16
CA LEU A 121 2.49 13.08 -16.36
C LEU A 121 1.98 14.15 -15.39
N LEU A 122 2.89 14.71 -14.57
CA LEU A 122 2.59 15.75 -13.60
C LEU A 122 3.40 17.02 -13.91
N PRO A 123 2.80 18.21 -13.78
CA PRO A 123 3.53 19.47 -13.89
C PRO A 123 4.41 19.70 -12.65
N VAL A 124 5.56 20.34 -12.86
CA VAL A 124 6.46 20.78 -11.79
C VAL A 124 6.53 22.29 -11.80
N ALA A 125 6.21 22.93 -10.69
CA ALA A 125 6.20 24.38 -10.58
C ALA A 125 6.85 24.95 -9.30
N ALA A 126 6.99 24.14 -8.26
CA ALA A 126 7.53 24.58 -6.98
C ALA A 126 9.06 24.53 -6.98
N ARG A 127 9.71 25.54 -6.39
CA ARG A 127 11.15 25.50 -6.13
C ARG A 127 11.42 24.66 -4.89
N SER A 128 12.45 23.85 -4.96
CA SER A 128 12.91 23.13 -3.76
C SER A 128 13.55 24.14 -2.79
N ILE A 129 13.16 24.03 -1.52
CA ILE A 129 13.76 24.83 -0.44
C ILE A 129 15.14 24.29 -0.10
N GLU A 130 15.30 22.97 -0.13
CA GLU A 130 16.52 22.27 0.31
C GLU A 130 17.56 22.17 -0.80
N PHE A 131 17.13 22.02 -2.06
CA PHE A 131 18.02 21.75 -3.21
C PHE A 131 17.98 22.86 -4.26
N ALA A 132 17.96 24.12 -3.85
CA ALA A 132 18.00 25.23 -4.82
C ALA A 132 19.26 25.14 -5.72
N PRO A 133 19.13 25.36 -7.06
CA PRO A 133 17.98 25.93 -7.79
C PRO A 133 16.94 24.89 -8.27
N ASP A 134 17.09 23.63 -7.93
CA ASP A 134 16.22 22.54 -8.38
C ASP A 134 14.74 22.79 -8.01
N LEU A 135 13.84 22.14 -8.73
CA LEU A 135 12.41 22.16 -8.50
C LEU A 135 11.97 20.91 -7.72
N GLU A 136 10.79 20.98 -7.11
CA GLU A 136 10.26 19.93 -6.26
C GLU A 136 8.79 19.66 -6.61
N LEU A 137 8.42 18.37 -6.57
CA LEU A 137 7.07 17.87 -6.75
C LEU A 137 6.72 16.93 -5.60
N SER A 138 5.57 17.14 -4.99
CA SER A 138 4.94 16.13 -4.11
C SER A 138 3.95 15.33 -4.95
N ALA A 139 4.24 14.05 -5.16
CA ALA A 139 3.38 13.14 -5.90
C ALA A 139 2.61 12.25 -4.92
N THR A 140 1.29 12.18 -5.07
CA THR A 140 0.43 11.30 -4.28
C THR A 140 -0.06 10.15 -5.15
N LEU A 141 0.24 8.92 -4.74
CA LEU A 141 0.01 7.70 -5.50
C LEU A 141 -1.00 6.81 -4.80
N ASP A 142 -1.93 6.25 -5.60
CA ASP A 142 -2.86 5.21 -5.17
C ASP A 142 -2.52 3.90 -5.90
N PHE A 143 -2.34 2.83 -5.15
CA PHE A 143 -2.02 1.50 -5.66
C PHE A 143 -3.22 0.58 -5.58
N ASP A 144 -3.58 -0.06 -6.68
CA ASP A 144 -4.71 -0.98 -6.71
C ASP A 144 -4.38 -2.33 -6.07
N ARG A 145 -5.41 -3.04 -5.59
CA ARG A 145 -5.29 -4.40 -5.04
C ARG A 145 -4.89 -5.45 -6.07
N LYS A 146 -4.96 -5.14 -7.36
CA LYS A 146 -4.53 -6.02 -8.46
C LYS A 146 -3.00 -6.13 -8.59
N LEU A 147 -2.23 -5.22 -7.97
CA LEU A 147 -0.79 -5.35 -7.93
C LEU A 147 -0.38 -6.67 -7.29
N LEU A 148 0.54 -7.37 -7.92
CA LEU A 148 1.08 -8.62 -7.40
C LEU A 148 1.92 -8.35 -6.15
N LEU A 149 1.96 -9.34 -5.25
CA LEU A 149 2.88 -9.29 -4.10
C LEU A 149 4.33 -9.41 -4.56
N GLY A 150 5.22 -8.77 -3.83
CA GLY A 150 6.66 -8.84 -4.08
C GLY A 150 7.27 -7.53 -4.63
N PRO A 151 8.45 -7.61 -5.22
CA PRO A 151 9.19 -6.45 -5.68
C PRO A 151 8.57 -5.84 -6.94
N HIS A 152 8.51 -4.53 -6.96
CA HIS A 152 8.12 -3.68 -8.09
C HIS A 152 9.08 -2.51 -8.20
N LYS A 153 9.13 -1.89 -9.36
CA LYS A 153 9.96 -0.73 -9.60
C LYS A 153 9.15 0.39 -10.23
N LEU A 154 9.03 1.52 -9.52
CA LEU A 154 8.59 2.76 -10.11
C LEU A 154 9.75 3.42 -10.86
N TRP A 155 9.44 4.09 -11.96
CA TRP A 155 10.39 4.94 -12.63
C TRP A 155 9.85 6.37 -12.77
N PHE A 156 10.78 7.33 -12.78
CA PHE A 156 10.51 8.76 -12.82
C PHE A 156 11.40 9.39 -13.88
N ALA A 157 10.84 10.19 -14.79
CA ALA A 157 11.62 10.91 -15.77
C ALA A 157 11.13 12.37 -15.89
N ALA A 158 12.04 13.30 -15.83
CA ALA A 158 11.72 14.72 -16.00
C ALA A 158 11.76 15.12 -17.47
N SER A 159 10.84 15.99 -17.91
CA SER A 159 10.89 16.62 -19.24
C SER A 159 10.97 18.13 -19.16
N ASP A 160 11.61 18.75 -20.18
CA ASP A 160 11.67 20.20 -20.34
C ASP A 160 10.45 20.75 -21.11
N LYS A 161 10.48 22.08 -21.40
CA LYS A 161 9.44 22.76 -22.15
C LYS A 161 9.26 22.27 -23.60
N ASP A 162 10.27 21.64 -24.16
CA ASP A 162 10.29 21.12 -25.53
C ASP A 162 9.90 19.62 -25.57
N GLY A 163 9.54 19.03 -24.42
CA GLY A 163 9.15 17.63 -24.30
C GLY A 163 10.33 16.66 -24.34
N ARG A 164 11.58 17.15 -24.19
CA ARG A 164 12.75 16.27 -24.12
C ARG A 164 12.88 15.68 -22.72
N TYR A 165 12.89 14.36 -22.63
CA TYR A 165 13.06 13.62 -21.37
C TYR A 165 14.52 13.38 -21.06
N GLY A 166 14.87 13.47 -19.79
CA GLY A 166 16.14 12.98 -19.28
C GLY A 166 16.08 11.49 -18.92
N ALA A 167 17.23 10.95 -18.49
CA ALA A 167 17.31 9.58 -18.05
C ALA A 167 16.36 9.31 -16.87
N PRO A 168 15.63 8.17 -16.89
CA PRO A 168 14.75 7.80 -15.79
C PRO A 168 15.53 7.45 -14.53
N ARG A 169 14.93 7.71 -13.37
CA ARG A 169 15.39 7.28 -12.04
C ARG A 169 14.38 6.30 -11.47
N SER A 170 14.86 5.20 -10.90
CA SER A 170 14.02 4.16 -10.33
C SER A 170 13.89 4.28 -8.81
N LEU A 171 12.76 3.80 -8.29
CA LEU A 171 12.49 3.57 -6.88
C LEU A 171 11.96 2.14 -6.72
N ASP A 172 12.68 1.31 -5.98
CA ASP A 172 12.24 -0.04 -5.66
C ASP A 172 11.15 0.00 -4.59
N LEU A 173 10.05 -0.71 -4.84
CA LEU A 173 8.95 -0.92 -3.90
C LEU A 173 8.74 -2.41 -3.66
N THR A 174 8.24 -2.77 -2.47
CA THR A 174 7.78 -4.12 -2.17
C THR A 174 6.30 -4.07 -1.82
N ILE A 175 5.47 -4.78 -2.59
CA ILE A 175 4.04 -4.90 -2.32
C ILE A 175 3.81 -6.04 -1.32
N LEU A 176 3.22 -5.70 -0.19
CA LEU A 176 2.89 -6.62 0.90
C LEU A 176 1.40 -6.95 0.90
N ASP A 177 1.05 -8.07 1.51
CA ASP A 177 -0.36 -8.37 1.80
C ASP A 177 -0.90 -7.49 2.93
N ASP A 178 -2.23 -7.29 2.98
CA ASP A 178 -2.89 -6.50 4.03
C ASP A 178 -2.60 -7.07 5.42
N VAL A 179 -2.72 -8.39 5.54
CA VAL A 179 -2.38 -9.15 6.74
C VAL A 179 -1.48 -10.32 6.33
N PRO A 180 -0.20 -10.27 6.66
CA PRO A 180 0.73 -11.35 6.31
C PRO A 180 0.37 -12.66 7.02
N LEU A 181 0.69 -13.80 6.38
CA LEU A 181 0.55 -15.10 6.99
C LEU A 181 1.69 -15.33 8.00
N ALA A 182 1.31 -15.66 9.24
CA ALA A 182 2.18 -16.14 10.30
C ALA A 182 1.37 -16.99 11.27
N PRO A 183 2.00 -17.83 12.12
CA PRO A 183 1.30 -18.62 13.14
C PRO A 183 0.41 -17.78 14.04
N ILE A 184 0.89 -16.59 14.44
CA ILE A 184 0.09 -15.57 15.12
C ILE A 184 0.38 -14.21 14.50
N VAL A 185 -0.68 -13.44 14.26
CA VAL A 185 -0.63 -12.06 13.83
C VAL A 185 -1.52 -11.22 14.73
N VAL A 186 -0.98 -10.13 15.25
CA VAL A 186 -1.77 -9.05 15.85
C VAL A 186 -1.80 -7.91 14.85
N SER A 187 -2.99 -7.58 14.35
CA SER A 187 -3.20 -6.56 13.32
C SER A 187 -3.92 -5.36 13.91
N LEU A 188 -3.31 -4.19 13.86
CA LEU A 188 -3.91 -2.89 14.18
C LEU A 188 -4.29 -2.18 12.88
N THR A 189 -5.51 -1.63 12.83
CA THR A 189 -5.97 -0.75 11.75
C THR A 189 -6.65 0.47 12.34
N TRP A 190 -6.62 1.61 11.64
CA TRP A 190 -7.28 2.84 12.10
C TRP A 190 -7.89 3.67 10.96
N SER A 191 -8.76 4.65 11.30
CA SER A 191 -9.64 5.31 10.34
C SER A 191 -9.13 6.67 9.82
N ALA A 192 -8.20 7.31 10.49
CA ALA A 192 -7.75 8.67 10.17
C ALA A 192 -6.24 8.74 9.93
N ASN A 193 -5.75 9.81 9.30
CA ASN A 193 -4.32 10.01 9.00
C ASN A 193 -3.57 10.50 10.27
N VAL A 194 -3.44 9.62 11.24
CA VAL A 194 -2.67 9.81 12.48
C VAL A 194 -1.54 8.78 12.54
N ASP A 195 -0.59 8.98 13.42
CA ASP A 195 0.51 8.07 13.71
C ASP A 195 0.15 7.23 14.94
N LEU A 196 -0.31 5.98 14.72
CA LEU A 196 -0.57 5.00 15.76
C LEU A 196 0.45 3.88 15.67
N ASP A 197 0.99 3.50 16.82
CA ASP A 197 1.90 2.36 16.94
C ASP A 197 1.23 1.15 17.62
N LEU A 198 1.51 -0.03 17.10
CA LEU A 198 1.24 -1.29 17.77
C LEU A 198 2.39 -1.65 18.71
N VAL A 199 2.09 -1.85 19.98
CA VAL A 199 3.07 -2.24 20.99
C VAL A 199 2.62 -3.53 21.67
N ILE A 200 3.50 -4.54 21.72
CA ILE A 200 3.19 -5.83 22.35
C ILE A 200 4.23 -6.17 23.41
N VAL A 201 3.75 -6.47 24.60
CA VAL A 201 4.60 -7.00 25.69
C VAL A 201 4.41 -8.51 25.74
N GLN A 202 5.51 -9.25 25.55
CA GLN A 202 5.57 -10.70 25.58
C GLN A 202 5.61 -11.24 27.03
N PRO A 203 5.39 -12.54 27.26
CA PRO A 203 5.44 -13.16 28.59
C PRO A 203 6.77 -12.98 29.31
N ASP A 204 7.88 -12.91 28.58
CA ASP A 204 9.24 -12.67 29.11
C ASP A 204 9.55 -11.19 29.37
N GLY A 205 8.58 -10.30 29.17
CA GLY A 205 8.71 -8.86 29.34
C GLY A 205 9.30 -8.13 28.13
N LYS A 206 9.71 -8.81 27.07
CA LYS A 206 10.21 -8.16 25.87
C LYS A 206 9.09 -7.37 25.20
N VAL A 207 9.47 -6.20 24.64
CA VAL A 207 8.55 -5.30 23.95
C VAL A 207 8.81 -5.34 22.46
N VAL A 208 7.76 -5.64 21.70
CA VAL A 208 7.76 -5.59 20.23
C VAL A 208 7.13 -4.28 19.81
N THR A 209 7.87 -3.48 19.07
CA THR A 209 7.43 -2.21 18.49
C THR A 209 8.14 -1.98 17.16
N ASN A 210 7.66 -1.02 16.36
CA ASN A 210 8.32 -0.56 15.14
C ASN A 210 9.76 -0.04 15.39
N LYS A 211 10.04 0.49 16.59
CA LYS A 211 11.36 1.02 17.00
C LYS A 211 12.31 -0.04 17.56
N ALA A 212 11.84 -1.23 17.83
CA ALA A 212 12.70 -2.32 18.24
C ALA A 212 13.52 -2.79 17.03
N VAL A 213 14.66 -2.13 16.80
CA VAL A 213 15.70 -2.61 15.91
C VAL A 213 16.02 -4.03 16.36
N ARG A 214 15.88 -5.00 15.46
CA ARG A 214 16.35 -6.38 15.69
C ARG A 214 17.79 -6.32 16.14
N SER A 215 18.05 -6.55 17.41
CA SER A 215 19.38 -6.90 17.80
C SER A 215 19.67 -8.29 17.25
N ALA A 216 20.82 -8.50 16.66
CA ALA A 216 21.26 -9.83 16.23
C ALA A 216 21.27 -10.85 17.38
N ALA A 217 21.19 -10.39 18.63
CA ALA A 217 21.10 -11.17 19.86
C ALA A 217 19.68 -11.75 20.12
N ASP A 218 18.63 -11.23 19.47
CA ASP A 218 17.24 -11.63 19.77
C ASP A 218 16.84 -12.97 19.16
N GLY A 219 17.68 -13.56 18.32
CA GLY A 219 17.46 -14.87 17.72
C GLY A 219 16.32 -14.92 16.69
N PRO A 220 16.10 -16.08 16.02
CA PRO A 220 15.11 -16.23 14.93
C PRO A 220 13.66 -16.18 15.39
N SER A 221 13.37 -16.16 16.68
CA SER A 221 12.02 -16.21 17.26
C SER A 221 11.42 -14.83 17.56
N ALA A 222 12.12 -13.75 17.24
CA ALA A 222 11.61 -12.41 17.53
C ALA A 222 10.38 -12.07 16.70
N ALA A 223 9.30 -11.68 17.37
CA ALA A 223 8.19 -11.01 16.71
C ALA A 223 8.67 -9.70 16.06
N ARG A 224 8.03 -9.31 14.97
CA ARG A 224 8.37 -8.06 14.27
C ARG A 224 7.11 -7.31 13.88
N ILE A 225 7.19 -5.99 13.87
CA ILE A 225 6.21 -5.15 13.17
C ILE A 225 6.58 -5.13 11.68
N ASP A 226 5.59 -5.25 10.80
CA ASP A 226 5.80 -5.30 9.35
C ASP A 226 6.06 -3.92 8.76
N LEU A 227 5.41 -2.89 9.28
CA LEU A 227 5.44 -1.53 8.75
C LEU A 227 5.23 -0.52 9.89
N ASP A 228 5.94 0.61 9.84
CA ASP A 228 5.75 1.80 10.69
C ASP A 228 4.92 2.81 9.90
N SER A 229 3.59 2.69 9.98
CA SER A 229 2.67 3.46 9.15
C SER A 229 2.46 4.88 9.65
N ASN A 230 2.54 5.86 8.74
CA ASN A 230 2.41 7.29 9.00
C ASN A 230 3.40 7.86 10.02
N SER A 231 4.54 7.22 10.19
CA SER A 231 5.57 7.59 11.16
C SER A 231 5.93 9.07 11.07
N GLY A 232 5.88 9.76 12.22
CA GLY A 232 6.13 11.20 12.29
C GLY A 232 5.19 12.04 11.43
N CYS A 233 3.98 11.57 11.17
CA CYS A 233 2.96 12.22 10.33
C CYS A 233 3.33 12.33 8.85
N VAL A 234 4.30 11.58 8.38
CA VAL A 234 4.55 11.44 6.95
C VAL A 234 3.62 10.36 6.42
N LEU A 235 2.63 10.77 5.62
CA LEU A 235 1.60 9.85 5.12
C LEU A 235 2.19 8.88 4.09
N ASP A 236 2.13 7.60 4.40
CA ASP A 236 2.55 6.51 3.52
C ASP A 236 1.38 5.80 2.82
N GLY A 237 0.15 6.29 3.07
CA GLY A 237 -1.09 5.73 2.52
C GLY A 237 -1.61 4.53 3.29
N HIS A 238 -0.94 4.10 4.37
CA HIS A 238 -1.37 3.03 5.24
C HIS A 238 -1.96 3.55 6.53
N ARG A 239 -2.84 2.76 7.10
CA ARG A 239 -3.41 2.95 8.43
C ARG A 239 -3.51 1.59 9.09
N ALA A 240 -2.38 0.86 9.06
CA ALA A 240 -2.31 -0.49 9.60
C ALA A 240 -0.87 -0.87 9.96
N GLU A 241 -0.72 -1.60 11.05
CA GLU A 241 0.51 -2.29 11.46
C GLU A 241 0.19 -3.72 11.85
N ASN A 242 1.08 -4.66 11.52
CA ASN A 242 0.95 -6.04 11.94
C ASN A 242 2.19 -6.48 12.71
N ALA A 243 1.96 -7.09 13.88
CA ALA A 243 2.99 -7.83 14.58
C ALA A 243 2.91 -9.31 14.17
N LEU A 244 4.00 -9.81 13.59
CA LEU A 244 4.13 -11.20 13.13
C LEU A 244 4.98 -11.99 14.11
N PHE A 245 4.46 -13.12 14.56
CA PHE A 245 5.14 -14.05 15.46
C PHE A 245 5.46 -15.34 14.71
N THR A 246 6.74 -15.65 14.57
CA THR A 246 7.21 -16.94 14.02
C THR A 246 7.48 -17.97 15.08
N ALA A 247 7.70 -17.52 16.32
CA ALA A 247 7.74 -18.36 17.52
C ALA A 247 7.06 -17.60 18.67
N THR A 248 6.31 -18.35 19.47
CA THR A 248 5.43 -17.78 20.50
C THR A 248 5.76 -18.37 21.86
N PRO A 249 6.52 -17.67 22.72
CA PRO A 249 6.66 -18.05 24.12
C PRO A 249 5.31 -18.29 24.79
N ILE A 250 5.24 -19.34 25.64
CA ILE A 250 4.03 -19.67 26.41
C ILE A 250 3.81 -18.59 27.47
N GLY A 251 2.56 -18.13 27.63
CA GLY A 251 2.16 -17.16 28.64
C GLY A 251 1.29 -16.03 28.12
N GLU A 252 1.12 -15.02 28.97
CA GLU A 252 0.28 -13.84 28.68
C GLU A 252 1.00 -12.83 27.81
N TYR A 253 0.32 -12.41 26.75
CA TYR A 253 0.69 -11.29 25.88
C TYR A 253 -0.24 -10.10 26.16
N ARG A 254 0.32 -8.90 26.16
CA ARG A 254 -0.43 -7.65 26.32
C ARG A 254 -0.22 -6.78 25.09
N VAL A 255 -1.31 -6.40 24.45
CA VAL A 255 -1.34 -5.59 23.23
C VAL A 255 -1.80 -4.18 23.56
N PHE A 256 -1.02 -3.22 23.15
CA PHE A 256 -1.32 -1.80 23.37
C PHE A 256 -1.42 -1.07 22.02
N VAL A 257 -2.28 -0.07 21.96
CA VAL A 257 -2.35 0.93 20.90
C VAL A 257 -1.81 2.22 21.45
N ARG A 258 -0.77 2.75 20.83
CA ARG A 258 -0.10 3.98 21.23
C ARG A 258 -0.40 5.09 20.24
N GLN A 259 -0.87 6.23 20.71
CA GLN A 259 -0.94 7.47 19.92
C GLN A 259 0.46 8.09 19.91
N ALA A 260 1.25 7.84 18.86
CA ALA A 260 2.58 8.43 18.73
C ALA A 260 2.49 9.90 18.33
N SER A 261 1.59 10.23 17.37
CA SER A 261 1.28 11.60 17.01
C SER A 261 -0.16 11.73 16.49
N PRO A 262 -0.91 12.79 16.86
CA PRO A 262 -2.26 13.05 16.37
C PRO A 262 -2.28 13.62 14.94
N CYS A 263 -1.15 14.06 14.39
CA CYS A 263 -1.01 14.66 13.06
C CYS A 263 -2.02 15.80 12.78
N GLY A 264 -2.35 16.57 13.82
CA GLY A 264 -3.32 17.67 13.75
C GLY A 264 -4.78 17.25 13.81
N LEU A 265 -5.10 15.97 13.98
CA LEU A 265 -6.46 15.45 14.10
C LEU A 265 -6.85 15.23 15.57
N PRO A 266 -8.13 15.48 15.95
CA PRO A 266 -8.57 15.38 17.34
C PRO A 266 -8.67 13.94 17.84
N SER A 267 -8.99 12.99 16.96
CA SER A 267 -9.18 11.58 17.32
C SER A 267 -9.14 10.65 16.10
N THR A 268 -8.98 9.37 16.37
CA THR A 268 -9.12 8.28 15.38
C THR A 268 -9.73 7.05 16.02
N GLY A 269 -10.61 6.37 15.29
CA GLY A 269 -11.04 5.03 15.64
C GLY A 269 -10.01 3.99 15.22
N TRP A 270 -9.85 2.93 16.01
CA TRP A 270 -8.96 1.82 15.69
C TRP A 270 -9.58 0.46 15.99
N THR A 271 -9.04 -0.57 15.35
CA THR A 271 -9.40 -1.98 15.57
C THR A 271 -8.14 -2.82 15.66
N VAL A 272 -8.04 -3.62 16.72
CA VAL A 272 -7.03 -4.68 16.89
C VAL A 272 -7.69 -6.02 16.62
N ARG A 273 -7.05 -6.85 15.79
CA ARG A 273 -7.46 -8.23 15.51
C ARG A 273 -6.34 -9.17 15.91
N LEU A 274 -6.69 -10.28 16.54
CA LEU A 274 -5.79 -11.41 16.78
C LEU A 274 -6.12 -12.51 15.78
N LEU A 275 -5.12 -12.92 14.98
CA LEU A 275 -5.26 -14.01 14.02
C LEU A 275 -4.32 -15.15 14.39
N ARG A 276 -4.80 -16.38 14.24
CA ARG A 276 -4.03 -17.62 14.33
C ARG A 276 -4.11 -18.35 12.99
N GLU A 277 -2.95 -18.56 12.35
CA GLU A 277 -2.87 -19.22 11.03
C GLU A 277 -3.82 -18.58 9.98
N GLY A 278 -3.93 -17.25 10.00
CA GLY A 278 -4.78 -16.48 9.10
C GLY A 278 -6.27 -16.41 9.50
N VAL A 279 -6.70 -17.13 10.55
CA VAL A 279 -8.08 -17.12 11.05
C VAL A 279 -8.18 -16.11 12.21
N GLU A 280 -9.13 -15.16 12.12
CA GLU A 280 -9.41 -14.22 13.21
C GLU A 280 -10.01 -14.96 14.40
N VAL A 281 -9.36 -14.88 15.57
CA VAL A 281 -9.78 -15.51 16.82
C VAL A 281 -10.31 -14.52 17.84
N ASP A 282 -9.94 -13.23 17.72
CA ASP A 282 -10.45 -12.16 18.59
C ASP A 282 -10.33 -10.79 17.91
N ARG A 283 -11.20 -9.85 18.34
CA ARG A 283 -11.26 -8.49 17.82
C ARG A 283 -11.72 -7.52 18.90
N ILE A 284 -11.05 -6.37 18.97
CA ILE A 284 -11.47 -5.26 19.79
C ILE A 284 -11.33 -3.96 19.03
N SER A 285 -12.24 -3.01 19.28
CA SER A 285 -12.19 -1.66 18.70
C SER A 285 -12.18 -0.61 19.80
N GLY A 286 -11.60 0.53 19.50
CA GLY A 286 -11.52 1.66 20.42
C GLY A 286 -11.27 2.96 19.67
N ALA A 287 -10.93 3.99 20.42
CA ALA A 287 -10.54 5.28 19.87
C ALA A 287 -9.32 5.81 20.61
N SER A 288 -8.47 6.54 19.88
CA SER A 288 -7.38 7.34 20.44
C SER A 288 -7.66 8.82 20.19
N TYR A 289 -7.19 9.66 21.11
CA TYR A 289 -7.45 11.10 21.12
C TYR A 289 -6.13 11.87 21.17
N ALA A 290 -6.11 13.06 20.56
CA ALA A 290 -4.91 13.89 20.47
C ALA A 290 -4.23 14.13 21.84
N PHE A 291 -5.01 14.35 22.88
CA PHE A 291 -4.48 14.61 24.23
C PHE A 291 -3.75 13.41 24.86
N GLU A 292 -3.94 12.19 24.31
CA GLU A 292 -3.26 11.00 24.84
C GLU A 292 -1.76 11.06 24.65
N THR A 293 -1.26 11.83 23.69
CA THR A 293 0.18 12.07 23.51
C THR A 293 0.84 12.76 24.70
N ASP A 294 0.07 13.53 25.45
CA ASP A 294 0.55 14.30 26.61
C ASP A 294 0.48 13.51 27.93
N LEU A 295 -0.13 12.31 27.87
CA LEU A 295 -0.24 11.45 29.05
C LEU A 295 1.05 10.64 29.26
N PRO A 296 1.38 10.22 30.50
CA PRO A 296 2.58 9.44 30.78
C PRO A 296 2.72 8.12 30.01
N ASN A 297 1.57 7.57 29.57
CA ASN A 297 1.52 6.35 28.76
C ASN A 297 1.35 6.61 27.25
N GLY A 298 1.27 7.88 26.84
CA GLY A 298 1.12 8.29 25.45
C GLY A 298 2.43 8.77 24.81
N GLY A 299 2.30 9.36 23.60
CA GLY A 299 3.42 9.86 22.81
C GLY A 299 4.36 8.75 22.32
N PRO A 300 5.49 9.14 21.70
CA PRO A 300 6.37 8.16 21.03
C PRO A 300 7.16 7.24 21.98
N SER A 301 7.11 7.50 23.30
CA SER A 301 7.87 6.74 24.30
C SER A 301 7.01 5.96 25.29
N GLY A 302 5.70 6.24 25.35
CA GLY A 302 4.78 5.56 26.25
C GLY A 302 4.39 4.17 25.75
N PRO A 303 3.85 3.30 26.61
CA PRO A 303 3.35 1.99 26.21
C PRO A 303 2.04 2.05 25.40
N GLY A 304 1.26 3.13 25.52
CA GLY A 304 -0.05 3.25 24.93
C GLY A 304 -1.19 2.75 25.83
N ARG A 305 -2.37 2.62 25.22
CA ARG A 305 -3.59 2.10 25.84
C ARG A 305 -3.62 0.58 25.66
N LEU A 306 -3.84 -0.17 26.76
CA LEU A 306 -4.07 -1.60 26.71
C LEU A 306 -5.35 -1.88 25.89
N ALA A 307 -5.20 -2.59 24.78
CA ALA A 307 -6.30 -2.99 23.90
C ALA A 307 -6.74 -4.43 24.16
N LEU A 308 -5.80 -5.37 24.21
CA LEU A 308 -6.09 -6.80 24.25
C LEU A 308 -5.09 -7.53 25.14
N ARG A 309 -5.53 -8.63 25.79
CA ARG A 309 -4.66 -9.64 26.40
C ARG A 309 -5.01 -10.99 25.82
N PHE A 310 -4.02 -11.81 25.55
CA PHE A 310 -4.23 -13.18 25.16
C PHE A 310 -3.16 -14.10 25.75
N ASN A 311 -3.50 -15.37 25.92
CA ASN A 311 -2.60 -16.37 26.44
C ASN A 311 -2.29 -17.41 25.37
N ILE A 312 -1.03 -17.79 25.29
CA ILE A 312 -0.59 -18.96 24.53
C ILE A 312 -0.31 -20.06 25.54
N GLY A 313 -1.12 -21.12 25.48
CA GLY A 313 -0.95 -22.32 26.29
C GLY A 313 0.07 -23.27 25.66
N GLY A 314 0.66 -24.15 26.50
CA GLY A 314 1.49 -25.24 26.04
C GLY A 314 0.64 -26.50 25.75
#